data_a0de1b17327c73d706bcd7ac00560b86
#
_entry.id   a0de1b17327c73d706bcd7ac00560b86
#
_cell.length_a   1.000
_cell.length_b   1.000
_cell.length_c   1.000
_cell.angle_alpha   90.00
_cell.angle_beta   90.00
_cell.angle_gamma   90.00
#
_symmetry.space_group_name_H-M   'P 1'
#
loop_
_entity.id
_entity.type
_entity.pdbx_description
1 polymer ?
#
loop_
_entity_poly.entity_id
_entity_poly.type
_entity_poly.pdbx_seq_one_letter_code
_entity_poly.pdbx_strand_id
1 'polypeptide(L)'
;GVQTCALPISQVERGQTTPSIATLEDILEALGSNLSDFFREEEETQIVFPTQDFFVDEQEHYTIEWIVPNAQKNQMEPIILTLHSHRKSQVISSYQGQEFGYVLKGSVTIVQEGGRKYKVKAQETFYMDGSKSHYLYNHGAGDAKILWITTPPVF
;
A
#
# COMPACT_ATOMS: atom_id res chain seq x y z
N GLY A 1 10.08 -10.03 -11.30
CA GLY A 1 9.20 -8.90 -11.27
C GLY A 1 9.41 -7.97 -12.45
N VAL A 2 8.80 -6.85 -12.39
CA VAL A 2 8.89 -5.83 -13.44
C VAL A 2 10.32 -5.46 -13.75
N GLN A 3 11.18 -5.39 -12.74
CA GLN A 3 12.59 -5.05 -12.93
C GLN A 3 13.35 -6.08 -13.77
N THR A 4 13.05 -7.37 -13.58
CA THR A 4 13.71 -8.42 -14.33
C THR A 4 13.35 -8.35 -15.81
N CYS A 5 12.09 -8.07 -16.11
CA CYS A 5 11.61 -7.95 -17.49
C CYS A 5 12.07 -6.63 -18.13
N ALA A 6 12.23 -5.58 -17.34
CA ALA A 6 12.62 -4.25 -17.84
C ALA A 6 14.11 -4.15 -18.17
N LEU A 7 14.98 -4.98 -17.61
CA LEU A 7 16.42 -4.87 -17.82
C LEU A 7 16.87 -4.87 -19.28
N PRO A 8 16.42 -5.81 -20.15
CA PRO A 8 16.78 -5.77 -21.56
C PRO A 8 16.28 -4.51 -22.27
N ILE A 9 15.08 -4.09 -21.95
CA ILE A 9 14.48 -2.87 -22.49
C ILE A 9 15.25 -1.63 -22.04
N SER A 10 15.63 -1.58 -20.78
CA SER A 10 16.41 -0.47 -20.22
C SER A 10 17.78 -0.36 -20.88
N GLN A 11 18.41 -1.46 -21.22
CA GLN A 11 19.69 -1.47 -21.94
C GLN A 11 19.54 -0.90 -23.35
N VAL A 12 18.45 -1.23 -24.05
CA VAL A 12 18.15 -0.67 -25.36
C VAL A 12 17.86 0.81 -25.25
N GLU A 13 17.08 1.22 -24.24
CA GLU A 13 16.78 2.63 -24.00
C GLU A 13 18.02 3.45 -23.66
N ARG A 14 18.98 2.90 -22.94
CA ARG A 14 20.27 3.55 -22.69
C ARG A 14 21.08 3.75 -23.95
N GLY A 15 20.81 2.99 -25.00
CA GLY A 15 21.31 3.25 -26.33
C GLY A 15 20.62 4.39 -27.05
N GLN A 16 19.69 5.06 -26.39
CA GLN A 16 19.01 6.30 -26.81
C GLN A 16 17.95 6.11 -27.89
N THR A 17 17.41 4.93 -28.05
CA THR A 17 16.30 4.66 -28.95
C THR A 17 15.20 3.95 -28.19
N THR A 18 13.98 4.45 -28.34
CA THR A 18 12.80 3.73 -27.88
C THR A 18 12.55 2.55 -28.83
N PRO A 19 12.60 1.30 -28.39
CA PRO A 19 12.38 0.17 -29.28
C PRO A 19 10.95 0.16 -29.80
N SER A 20 10.79 -0.14 -31.06
CA SER A 20 9.50 -0.47 -31.65
C SER A 20 9.04 -1.84 -31.15
N ILE A 21 7.77 -2.18 -31.37
CA ILE A 21 7.25 -3.53 -31.06
C ILE A 21 8.03 -4.60 -31.83
N ALA A 22 8.36 -4.35 -33.08
CA ALA A 22 9.16 -5.27 -33.88
C ALA A 22 10.55 -5.47 -33.30
N THR A 23 11.21 -4.40 -32.83
CA THR A 23 12.50 -4.49 -32.16
C THR A 23 12.41 -5.28 -30.86
N LEU A 24 11.35 -5.09 -30.10
CA LEU A 24 11.10 -5.85 -28.86
C LEU A 24 10.91 -7.33 -29.15
N GLU A 25 10.15 -7.66 -30.18
CA GLU A 25 9.98 -9.05 -30.62
C GLU A 25 11.31 -9.71 -31.01
N ASP A 26 12.14 -9.00 -31.75
CA ASP A 26 13.47 -9.48 -32.15
C ASP A 26 14.35 -9.74 -30.92
N ILE A 27 14.29 -8.86 -29.92
CA ILE A 27 15.03 -9.04 -28.66
C ILE A 27 14.55 -10.28 -27.94
N LEU A 28 13.25 -10.49 -27.84
CA LEU A 28 12.66 -11.63 -27.16
C LEU A 28 12.94 -12.95 -27.89
N GLU A 29 12.93 -12.96 -29.23
CA GLU A 29 13.31 -14.12 -30.01
C GLU A 29 14.78 -14.50 -29.77
N ALA A 30 15.66 -13.50 -29.71
CA ALA A 30 17.07 -13.73 -29.42
C ALA A 30 17.28 -14.33 -28.02
N LEU A 31 16.37 -14.06 -27.09
CA LEU A 31 16.39 -14.61 -25.73
C LEU A 31 15.63 -15.95 -25.63
N GLY A 32 15.10 -16.49 -26.73
CA GLY A 32 14.33 -17.72 -26.73
C GLY A 32 12.92 -17.55 -26.16
N SER A 33 12.40 -16.37 -26.21
CA SER A 33 11.06 -16.04 -25.72
C SER A 33 10.28 -15.32 -26.81
N ASN A 34 8.96 -15.17 -26.63
CA ASN A 34 8.13 -14.39 -27.52
C ASN A 34 7.35 -13.32 -26.73
N LEU A 35 6.72 -12.41 -27.47
CA LEU A 35 6.01 -11.28 -26.86
C LEU A 35 4.86 -11.74 -25.94
N SER A 36 4.15 -12.79 -26.35
CA SER A 36 3.06 -13.34 -25.54
C SER A 36 3.56 -13.91 -24.22
N ASP A 37 4.65 -14.65 -24.23
CA ASP A 37 5.25 -15.21 -23.01
C ASP A 37 5.79 -14.11 -22.11
N PHE A 38 6.40 -13.07 -22.69
CA PHE A 38 6.91 -11.93 -21.95
C PHE A 38 5.78 -11.22 -21.18
N PHE A 39 4.68 -10.92 -21.84
CA PHE A 39 3.54 -10.27 -21.20
C PHE A 39 2.81 -11.21 -20.24
N ARG A 40 2.84 -12.51 -20.47
CA ARG A 40 2.25 -13.47 -19.53
C ARG A 40 3.02 -13.49 -18.22
N GLU A 41 4.33 -13.43 -18.24
CA GLU A 41 5.15 -13.32 -17.03
C GLU A 41 4.86 -12.05 -16.28
N GLU A 42 4.68 -10.92 -16.98
CA GLU A 42 4.29 -9.65 -16.39
C GLU A 42 2.90 -9.70 -15.72
N GLU A 43 2.01 -10.52 -16.26
CA GLU A 43 0.65 -10.66 -15.73
C GLU A 43 0.57 -11.60 -14.53
N GLU A 44 1.61 -12.40 -14.28
CA GLU A 44 1.62 -13.25 -13.09
C GLU A 44 1.59 -12.40 -11.84
N THR A 45 0.49 -12.52 -11.09
CA THR A 45 0.26 -11.74 -9.89
C THR A 45 0.79 -12.50 -8.69
N GLN A 46 1.67 -11.87 -7.94
CA GLN A 46 2.10 -12.41 -6.65
C GLN A 46 0.91 -12.41 -5.70
N ILE A 47 0.70 -13.52 -5.01
CA ILE A 47 -0.45 -13.70 -4.10
C ILE A 47 -0.02 -13.65 -2.65
N VAL A 48 1.17 -14.18 -2.35
CA VAL A 48 1.70 -14.26 -0.98
C VAL A 48 2.86 -13.28 -0.84
N PHE A 49 2.80 -12.47 0.21
CA PHE A 49 3.80 -11.44 0.48
C PHE A 49 4.44 -11.73 1.84
N PRO A 50 5.68 -12.25 1.88
CA PRO A 50 6.38 -12.42 3.14
C PRO A 50 6.82 -11.08 3.72
N THR A 51 7.18 -11.06 4.99
CA THR A 51 7.54 -9.82 5.70
C THR A 51 8.70 -9.06 5.07
N GLN A 52 9.63 -9.76 4.42
CA GLN A 52 10.75 -9.10 3.73
C GLN A 52 10.31 -8.27 2.52
N ASP A 53 9.10 -8.52 1.99
CA ASP A 53 8.55 -7.75 0.89
C ASP A 53 7.81 -6.49 1.36
N PHE A 54 7.57 -6.35 2.66
CA PHE A 54 6.85 -5.21 3.20
C PHE A 54 7.69 -3.95 3.06
N PHE A 55 7.04 -2.87 2.70
CA PHE A 55 7.65 -1.56 2.70
C PHE A 55 7.33 -0.87 4.02
N VAL A 56 8.35 -0.35 4.71
CA VAL A 56 8.20 0.28 6.02
C VAL A 56 8.64 1.73 5.91
N ASP A 57 7.78 2.63 6.39
CA ASP A 57 8.06 4.05 6.48
C ASP A 57 7.94 4.47 7.95
N GLU A 58 9.07 4.78 8.56
CA GLU A 58 9.15 5.23 9.94
C GLU A 58 9.09 6.76 10.00
N GLN A 59 8.05 7.27 10.62
CA GLN A 59 7.86 8.69 10.90
C GLN A 59 8.02 8.95 12.41
N GLU A 60 8.13 10.21 12.78
CA GLU A 60 8.26 10.59 14.20
C GLU A 60 7.06 10.15 15.04
N HIS A 61 5.87 10.26 14.47
CA HIS A 61 4.61 10.02 15.21
C HIS A 61 4.07 8.62 15.03
N TYR A 62 4.43 7.96 13.94
CA TYR A 62 3.89 6.65 13.58
C TYR A 62 4.81 5.93 12.59
N THR A 63 4.58 4.64 12.46
CA THR A 63 5.22 3.81 11.43
C THR A 63 4.14 3.17 10.58
N ILE A 64 4.29 3.23 9.27
CA ILE A 64 3.40 2.55 8.33
C ILE A 64 4.15 1.39 7.70
N GLU A 65 3.53 0.22 7.68
CA GLU A 65 4.00 -0.95 6.95
C GLU A 65 3.00 -1.25 5.84
N TRP A 66 3.43 -1.13 4.58
CA TRP A 66 2.64 -1.59 3.43
C TRP A 66 2.85 -3.08 3.30
N ILE A 67 1.84 -3.86 3.71
CA ILE A 67 1.92 -5.31 3.76
C ILE A 67 1.53 -5.98 2.44
N VAL A 68 1.01 -5.19 1.51
CA VAL A 68 0.84 -5.58 0.10
C VAL A 68 1.55 -4.53 -0.73
N PRO A 69 2.79 -4.76 -1.15
CA PRO A 69 3.53 -3.80 -1.96
C PRO A 69 2.81 -3.47 -3.26
N ASN A 70 2.92 -2.23 -3.70
CA ASN A 70 2.28 -1.71 -4.91
C ASN A 70 0.74 -1.77 -4.88
N ALA A 71 0.17 -1.69 -3.68
CA ALA A 71 -1.28 -1.74 -3.51
C ALA A 71 -2.02 -0.58 -4.20
N GLN A 72 -1.31 0.47 -4.62
CA GLN A 72 -1.91 1.59 -5.35
C GLN A 72 -2.56 1.16 -6.66
N LYS A 73 -2.16 0.01 -7.20
CA LYS A 73 -2.77 -0.58 -8.40
C LYS A 73 -3.99 -1.44 -8.07
N ASN A 74 -4.23 -1.73 -6.81
CA ASN A 74 -5.30 -2.59 -6.34
C ASN A 74 -6.52 -1.77 -5.94
N GLN A 75 -7.63 -2.46 -5.72
CA GLN A 75 -8.84 -1.80 -5.25
C GLN A 75 -8.78 -1.45 -3.77
N MET A 76 -8.04 -2.24 -2.98
CA MET A 76 -7.88 -2.00 -1.56
C MET A 76 -6.40 -1.92 -1.18
N GLU A 77 -6.11 -1.14 -0.15
CA GLU A 77 -4.77 -0.95 0.36
C GLU A 77 -4.74 -1.29 1.84
N PRO A 78 -4.23 -2.48 2.21
CA PRO A 78 -4.02 -2.80 3.62
C PRO A 78 -2.65 -2.30 4.10
N ILE A 79 -2.64 -1.71 5.28
CA ILE A 79 -1.42 -1.31 5.96
C ILE A 79 -1.48 -1.76 7.42
N ILE A 80 -0.33 -1.85 8.05
CA ILE A 80 -0.21 -1.90 9.51
C ILE A 80 0.31 -0.54 9.96
N LEU A 81 -0.45 0.13 10.79
CA LEU A 81 -0.05 1.38 11.43
C LEU A 81 0.37 1.10 12.85
N THR A 82 1.59 1.51 13.22
CA THR A 82 2.02 1.57 14.61
C THR A 82 2.01 3.04 15.00
N LEU A 83 1.10 3.39 15.89
CA LEU A 83 0.88 4.77 16.33
C LEU A 83 1.47 4.96 17.73
N HIS A 84 2.46 5.85 17.83
CA HIS A 84 3.16 6.07 19.09
C HIS A 84 2.26 6.74 20.13
N SER A 85 2.65 6.57 21.39
CA SER A 85 1.92 7.13 22.53
C SER A 85 1.67 8.62 22.37
N HIS A 86 0.45 9.04 22.60
CA HIS A 86 0.01 10.44 22.53
C HIS A 86 0.26 11.12 21.18
N ARG A 87 0.26 10.34 20.11
CA ARG A 87 0.46 10.84 18.75
C ARG A 87 -0.75 10.52 17.87
N LYS A 88 -0.85 11.23 16.77
CA LYS A 88 -1.90 11.02 15.77
C LYS A 88 -1.31 10.51 14.47
N SER A 89 -2.14 9.82 13.72
CA SER A 89 -1.82 9.40 12.36
C SER A 89 -1.85 10.60 11.41
N GLN A 90 -1.46 10.36 10.16
CA GLN A 90 -1.74 11.35 9.12
C GLN A 90 -3.24 11.60 9.01
N VAL A 91 -3.60 12.80 8.61
CA VAL A 91 -5.00 13.14 8.36
C VAL A 91 -5.40 12.61 7.00
N ILE A 92 -6.46 11.83 6.97
CA ILE A 92 -7.05 11.36 5.72
C ILE A 92 -8.11 12.36 5.31
N SER A 93 -7.87 13.04 4.19
CA SER A 93 -8.86 13.96 3.63
C SER A 93 -10.08 13.20 3.14
N SER A 94 -11.24 13.86 3.12
CA SER A 94 -12.47 13.22 2.64
C SER A 94 -12.27 12.69 1.21
N TYR A 95 -12.79 11.50 0.97
CA TYR A 95 -12.72 10.84 -0.33
C TYR A 95 -13.92 9.93 -0.52
N GLN A 96 -14.13 9.49 -1.74
CA GLN A 96 -15.19 8.54 -2.05
C GLN A 96 -14.64 7.12 -1.93
N GLY A 97 -14.99 6.46 -0.83
CA GLY A 97 -14.50 5.11 -0.55
C GLY A 97 -14.89 4.66 0.84
N GLN A 98 -14.27 3.60 1.28
CA GLN A 98 -14.58 2.94 2.55
C GLN A 98 -13.29 2.53 3.24
N GLU A 99 -13.37 2.37 4.57
CA GLU A 99 -12.25 1.97 5.41
C GLU A 99 -12.69 0.93 6.42
N PHE A 100 -11.77 0.01 6.67
CA PHE A 100 -11.90 -0.98 7.73
C PHE A 100 -10.63 -0.90 8.59
N GLY A 101 -10.79 -1.01 9.91
CA GLY A 101 -9.65 -1.14 10.81
C GLY A 101 -9.88 -2.22 11.85
N TYR A 102 -8.79 -2.85 12.23
CA TYR A 102 -8.75 -3.83 13.33
C TYR A 102 -7.61 -3.43 14.26
N VAL A 103 -7.94 -3.10 15.51
CA VAL A 103 -6.93 -2.74 16.51
C VAL A 103 -6.29 -4.03 17.05
N LEU A 104 -5.03 -4.24 16.70
CA LEU A 104 -4.28 -5.42 17.10
C LEU A 104 -3.71 -5.29 18.51
N LYS A 105 -3.34 -4.06 18.91
CA LYS A 105 -2.72 -3.78 20.21
C LYS A 105 -3.04 -2.35 20.61
N GLY A 106 -3.25 -2.13 21.91
CA GLY A 106 -3.53 -0.81 22.46
C GLY A 106 -4.96 -0.37 22.16
N SER A 107 -5.16 0.92 21.98
CA SER A 107 -6.44 1.51 21.63
C SER A 107 -6.21 2.78 20.82
N VAL A 108 -7.18 3.14 20.00
CA VAL A 108 -7.13 4.38 19.23
C VAL A 108 -8.47 5.08 19.32
N THR A 109 -8.45 6.38 19.07
CA THR A 109 -9.66 7.18 18.91
C THR A 109 -9.71 7.69 17.49
N ILE A 110 -10.81 7.40 16.81
CA ILE A 110 -11.10 7.97 15.50
C ILE A 110 -11.62 9.39 15.74
N VAL A 111 -10.96 10.38 15.17
CA VAL A 111 -11.38 11.78 15.26
C VAL A 111 -11.82 12.22 13.87
N GLN A 112 -13.11 12.50 13.72
CA GLN A 112 -13.70 12.94 12.46
C GLN A 112 -13.89 14.45 12.44
N GLU A 113 -13.90 14.99 11.24
CA GLU A 113 -14.32 16.36 10.98
C GLU A 113 -15.67 16.63 11.66
N GLY A 114 -15.81 17.78 12.31
CA GLY A 114 -16.99 18.12 13.10
C GLY A 114 -16.88 17.72 14.57
N GLY A 115 -15.75 17.14 14.99
CA GLY A 115 -15.46 16.84 16.39
C GLY A 115 -15.99 15.51 16.92
N ARG A 116 -16.56 14.67 16.08
CA ARG A 116 -16.99 13.32 16.51
C ARG A 116 -15.78 12.45 16.80
N LYS A 117 -15.86 11.70 17.89
CA LYS A 117 -14.80 10.81 18.35
C LYS A 117 -15.36 9.44 18.67
N TYR A 118 -14.62 8.41 18.26
CA TYR A 118 -15.00 7.03 18.51
C TYR A 118 -13.77 6.30 19.05
N LYS A 119 -13.90 5.74 20.26
CA LYS A 119 -12.82 4.93 20.82
C LYS A 119 -12.93 3.49 20.36
N VAL A 120 -11.82 2.94 19.91
CA VAL A 120 -11.70 1.55 19.48
C VAL A 120 -10.62 0.88 20.31
N LYS A 121 -10.99 -0.14 21.06
CA LYS A 121 -10.09 -0.88 21.94
C LYS A 121 -9.43 -2.03 21.18
N ALA A 122 -8.42 -2.62 21.81
CA ALA A 122 -7.75 -3.81 21.27
C ALA A 122 -8.77 -4.88 20.91
N GLN A 123 -8.60 -5.47 19.73
CA GLN A 123 -9.43 -6.52 19.15
C GLN A 123 -10.84 -6.08 18.76
N GLU A 124 -11.09 -4.80 18.78
CA GLU A 124 -12.29 -4.22 18.18
C GLU A 124 -11.99 -3.72 16.76
N THR A 125 -13.03 -3.61 15.97
CA THR A 125 -12.94 -3.15 14.59
C THR A 125 -13.74 -1.88 14.39
N PHE A 126 -13.39 -1.16 13.32
CA PHE A 126 -14.22 -0.06 12.84
C PHE A 126 -14.43 -0.19 11.33
N TYR A 127 -15.52 0.34 10.88
CA TYR A 127 -15.86 0.42 9.46
C TYR A 127 -16.57 1.75 9.21
N MET A 128 -16.10 2.49 8.21
CA MET A 128 -16.69 3.79 7.89
C MET A 128 -16.46 4.13 6.42
N ASP A 129 -17.28 5.03 5.89
CA ASP A 129 -16.98 5.63 4.61
C ASP A 129 -15.97 6.77 4.76
N GLY A 130 -15.38 7.19 3.66
CA GLY A 130 -14.37 8.24 3.63
C GLY A 130 -14.93 9.65 3.48
N SER A 131 -16.24 9.84 3.66
CA SER A 131 -16.90 11.13 3.38
C SER A 131 -16.45 12.28 4.28
N LYS A 132 -15.90 11.98 5.43
CA LYS A 132 -15.39 12.98 6.38
C LYS A 132 -13.90 12.83 6.57
N SER A 133 -13.21 13.94 6.61
CA SER A 133 -11.79 13.98 6.96
C SER A 133 -11.61 13.44 8.39
N HIS A 134 -10.59 12.64 8.62
CA HIS A 134 -10.40 11.98 9.90
C HIS A 134 -8.95 11.57 10.12
N TYR A 135 -8.62 11.26 11.37
CA TYR A 135 -7.34 10.66 11.75
C TYR A 135 -7.55 9.76 12.98
N LEU A 136 -6.55 8.95 13.27
CA LEU A 136 -6.52 8.14 14.48
C LEU A 136 -5.58 8.80 15.50
N TYR A 137 -5.97 8.78 16.77
CA TYR A 137 -5.18 9.30 17.87
C TYR A 137 -4.98 8.21 18.93
N ASN A 138 -3.76 8.14 19.48
CA ASN A 138 -3.43 7.19 20.54
C ASN A 138 -3.31 7.93 21.87
N HIS A 139 -4.28 7.73 22.75
CA HIS A 139 -4.28 8.30 24.10
C HIS A 139 -3.50 7.46 25.11
N GLY A 140 -3.07 6.26 24.75
CA GLY A 140 -2.41 5.33 25.64
C GLY A 140 -0.96 5.66 25.93
N ALA A 141 -0.41 4.99 26.94
CA ALA A 141 0.98 5.15 27.33
C ALA A 141 1.96 4.37 26.44
N GLY A 142 1.48 3.39 25.70
CA GLY A 142 2.28 2.59 24.78
C GLY A 142 1.82 2.73 23.34
N ASP A 143 2.51 2.04 22.44
CA ASP A 143 2.16 2.03 21.03
C ASP A 143 0.83 1.32 20.79
N ALA A 144 0.06 1.82 19.84
CA ALA A 144 -1.12 1.14 19.31
C ALA A 144 -0.80 0.59 17.92
N LYS A 145 -1.31 -0.59 17.62
CA LYS A 145 -1.08 -1.26 16.34
C LYS A 145 -2.41 -1.59 15.69
N ILE A 146 -2.59 -1.16 14.45
CA ILE A 146 -3.85 -1.26 13.74
C ILE A 146 -3.62 -1.84 12.35
N LEU A 147 -4.40 -2.86 11.98
CA LEU A 147 -4.55 -3.25 10.58
C LEU A 147 -5.60 -2.33 9.97
N TRP A 148 -5.21 -1.52 9.00
CA TRP A 148 -6.07 -0.49 8.42
C TRP A 148 -6.13 -0.68 6.91
N ILE A 149 -7.35 -0.84 6.40
CA ILE A 149 -7.59 -1.13 4.98
C ILE A 149 -8.48 -0.04 4.41
N THR A 150 -8.06 0.54 3.30
CA THR A 150 -8.87 1.52 2.56
C THR A 150 -9.14 1.04 1.14
N THR A 151 -10.28 1.46 0.62
CA THR A 151 -10.64 1.25 -0.77
C THR A 151 -11.31 2.53 -1.29
N PRO A 152 -10.75 3.23 -2.30
CA PRO A 152 -9.45 2.98 -2.94
C PRO A 152 -8.25 3.30 -2.05
N PRO A 153 -7.02 3.00 -2.50
CA PRO A 153 -5.80 3.35 -1.77
C PRO A 153 -5.70 4.85 -1.48
N VAL A 154 -5.30 5.18 -0.24
CA VAL A 154 -5.13 6.59 0.21
C VAL A 154 -3.81 6.84 0.93
N PHE A 155 -3.03 5.78 1.21
CA PHE A 155 -1.77 5.90 1.94
C PHE A 155 -0.55 6.11 1.05
#